data_c1573f81ac09bc60e4670ff264f99d30
#
_entry.id   c1573f81ac09bc60e4670ff264f99d30
#
_cell.length_a   1.000
_cell.length_b   1.000
_cell.length_c   1.000
_cell.angle_alpha   90.00
_cell.angle_beta   90.00
_cell.angle_gamma   90.00
#
_symmetry.space_group_name_H-M   'P 1'
#
loop_
_entity.id
_entity.type
_entity.pdbx_description
1 polymer ?
#
loop_
_entity_poly.entity_id
_entity_poly.type
_entity_poly.pdbx_seq_one_letter_code
_entity_poly.pdbx_strand_id
1 'polypeptide(L)'
;MDMEITPLELRRLDFYRASELHGGLLLGRLVRRARDPELVLDLTRHAAEEVAHAQLWTETILAVGGRPRPTRDTYQARYSRALGPVTSLFEVLALTQVFERRVYQHFIDHARLPETNPKVRATLLRMVEEEKDHLAWVKRWLDREEGRGRPVRRTLQRFSRVDAVIYEELAREYRFARAPRRAASG
;
A
#
# COMPACT_ATOMS: atom_id res chain seq x y z
N MET A 1 18.11 18.77 17.83
CA MET A 1 17.18 19.70 17.16
C MET A 1 16.12 18.86 16.46
N ASP A 2 14.85 19.02 16.87
CA ASP A 2 13.76 18.37 16.13
C ASP A 2 13.67 19.02 14.75
N MET A 3 13.80 18.20 13.72
CA MET A 3 13.65 18.67 12.34
C MET A 3 12.18 19.03 12.12
N GLU A 4 11.92 20.28 11.72
CA GLU A 4 10.57 20.74 11.41
C GLU A 4 10.00 19.97 10.22
N ILE A 5 8.75 19.50 10.35
CA ILE A 5 8.11 18.74 9.27
C ILE A 5 7.63 19.68 8.17
N THR A 6 7.91 19.33 6.93
CA THR A 6 7.49 20.13 5.76
C THR A 6 6.01 19.91 5.42
N PRO A 7 5.33 20.90 4.79
CA PRO A 7 3.97 20.71 4.30
C PRO A 7 3.84 19.56 3.26
N LEU A 8 4.89 19.31 2.49
CA LEU A 8 4.93 18.21 1.53
C LEU A 8 4.96 16.86 2.26
N GLU A 9 5.79 16.75 3.30
CA GLU A 9 5.89 15.52 4.09
C GLU A 9 4.56 15.22 4.81
N LEU A 10 3.91 16.23 5.41
CA LEU A 10 2.58 16.05 5.98
C LEU A 10 1.55 15.56 4.96
N ARG A 11 1.58 16.04 3.72
CA ARG A 11 0.70 15.52 2.66
C ARG A 11 0.99 14.06 2.32
N ARG A 12 2.27 13.64 2.33
CA ARG A 12 2.65 12.22 2.15
C ARG A 12 2.06 11.36 3.26
N LEU A 13 2.17 11.81 4.52
CA LEU A 13 1.63 11.07 5.67
C LEU A 13 0.10 10.99 5.63
N ASP A 14 -0.60 12.06 5.27
CA ASP A 14 -2.06 12.02 5.10
C ASP A 14 -2.47 11.07 3.97
N PHE A 15 -1.71 11.02 2.87
CA PHE A 15 -1.93 10.07 1.78
C PHE A 15 -1.74 8.63 2.24
N TYR A 16 -0.66 8.30 2.97
CA TYR A 16 -0.45 6.97 3.54
C TYR A 16 -1.59 6.60 4.47
N ARG A 17 -1.85 7.42 5.49
CA ARG A 17 -2.93 7.20 6.46
C ARG A 17 -4.28 6.90 5.80
N ALA A 18 -4.65 7.66 4.78
CA ALA A 18 -5.92 7.48 4.10
C ALA A 18 -5.93 6.22 3.22
N SER A 19 -4.79 5.85 2.64
CA SER A 19 -4.64 4.62 1.85
C SER A 19 -4.75 3.37 2.73
N GLU A 20 -4.09 3.35 3.89
CA GLU A 20 -4.23 2.26 4.88
C GLU A 20 -5.69 2.11 5.32
N LEU A 21 -6.32 3.20 5.75
CA LEU A 21 -7.72 3.14 6.17
C LEU A 21 -8.64 2.63 5.04
N HIS A 22 -8.40 3.04 3.80
CA HIS A 22 -9.17 2.57 2.66
C HIS A 22 -8.91 1.08 2.40
N GLY A 23 -7.67 0.62 2.52
CA GLY A 23 -7.26 -0.80 2.44
C GLY A 23 -8.01 -1.65 3.45
N GLY A 24 -7.96 -1.28 4.71
CA GLY A 24 -8.67 -1.99 5.78
C GLY A 24 -10.18 -2.10 5.55
N LEU A 25 -10.83 -1.01 5.13
CA LEU A 25 -12.25 -1.01 4.80
C LEU A 25 -12.57 -1.88 3.57
N LEU A 26 -11.70 -1.90 2.56
CA LEU A 26 -11.86 -2.74 1.37
C LEU A 26 -11.74 -4.22 1.75
N LEU A 27 -10.68 -4.59 2.44
CA LEU A 27 -10.42 -5.97 2.87
C LEU A 27 -11.51 -6.48 3.81
N GLY A 28 -11.96 -5.66 4.78
CA GLY A 28 -13.08 -5.99 5.66
C GLY A 28 -14.40 -6.28 4.91
N ARG A 29 -14.65 -5.60 3.78
CA ARG A 29 -15.79 -5.92 2.90
C ARG A 29 -15.60 -7.27 2.19
N LEU A 30 -14.36 -7.64 1.84
CA LEU A 30 -14.06 -8.90 1.16
C LEU A 30 -14.23 -10.11 2.08
N VAL A 31 -14.00 -9.98 3.38
CA VAL A 31 -14.27 -11.03 4.38
C VAL A 31 -15.67 -11.61 4.21
N ARG A 32 -16.67 -10.76 3.97
CA ARG A 32 -18.08 -11.20 3.80
C ARG A 32 -18.32 -12.04 2.53
N ARG A 33 -17.37 -12.07 1.61
CA ARG A 33 -17.45 -12.78 0.32
C ARG A 33 -16.58 -14.03 0.30
N ALA A 34 -15.61 -14.13 1.20
CA ALA A 34 -14.74 -15.28 1.34
C ALA A 34 -15.52 -16.46 1.97
N ARG A 35 -15.29 -17.68 1.46
CA ARG A 35 -15.89 -18.91 1.98
C ARG A 35 -14.85 -19.85 2.57
N ASP A 36 -13.61 -19.74 2.15
CA ASP A 36 -12.49 -20.50 2.67
C ASP A 36 -12.12 -19.95 4.07
N PRO A 37 -12.13 -20.77 5.13
CA PRO A 37 -11.87 -20.32 6.49
C PRO A 37 -10.48 -19.70 6.69
N GLU A 38 -9.44 -20.22 6.02
CA GLU A 38 -8.10 -19.66 6.09
C GLU A 38 -8.06 -18.26 5.44
N LEU A 39 -8.73 -18.11 4.29
CA LEU A 39 -8.83 -16.82 3.61
C LEU A 39 -9.63 -15.80 4.44
N VAL A 40 -10.70 -16.24 5.11
CA VAL A 40 -11.48 -15.40 6.05
C VAL A 40 -10.57 -14.89 7.17
N LEU A 41 -9.76 -15.77 7.76
CA LEU A 41 -8.83 -15.41 8.84
C LEU A 41 -7.77 -14.42 8.35
N ASP A 42 -7.10 -14.71 7.22
CA ASP A 42 -6.06 -13.86 6.65
C ASP A 42 -6.59 -12.47 6.27
N LEU A 43 -7.76 -12.40 5.61
CA LEU A 43 -8.41 -11.13 5.28
C LEU A 43 -8.82 -10.32 6.51
N THR A 44 -9.33 -10.99 7.55
CA THR A 44 -9.76 -10.32 8.79
C THR A 44 -8.56 -9.72 9.51
N ARG A 45 -7.46 -10.49 9.63
CA ARG A 45 -6.22 -10.03 10.25
C ARG A 45 -5.65 -8.84 9.48
N HIS A 46 -5.46 -8.98 8.18
CA HIS A 46 -4.93 -7.91 7.33
C HIS A 46 -5.79 -6.65 7.41
N ALA A 47 -7.12 -6.77 7.34
CA ALA A 47 -8.01 -5.61 7.49
C ALA A 47 -7.83 -4.88 8.84
N ALA A 48 -7.63 -5.62 9.92
CA ALA A 48 -7.39 -5.05 11.25
C ALA A 48 -6.02 -4.35 11.33
N GLU A 49 -4.99 -4.95 10.74
CA GLU A 49 -3.64 -4.40 10.66
C GLU A 49 -3.62 -3.10 9.86
N GLU A 50 -4.28 -3.04 8.70
CA GLU A 50 -4.42 -1.81 7.90
C GLU A 50 -5.05 -0.65 8.68
N VAL A 51 -6.10 -0.93 9.48
CA VAL A 51 -6.72 0.08 10.35
C VAL A 51 -5.75 0.52 11.45
N ALA A 52 -4.97 -0.39 12.02
CA ALA A 52 -3.93 -0.08 13.00
C ALA A 52 -2.79 0.75 12.38
N HIS A 53 -2.40 0.48 11.13
CA HIS A 53 -1.46 1.28 10.36
C HIS A 53 -1.97 2.72 10.16
N ALA A 54 -3.24 2.89 9.81
CA ALA A 54 -3.86 4.21 9.70
C ALA A 54 -3.85 4.97 11.04
N GLN A 55 -4.04 4.26 12.17
CA GLN A 55 -3.88 4.85 13.51
C GLN A 55 -2.43 5.27 13.74
N LEU A 56 -1.46 4.41 13.47
CA LEU A 56 -0.04 4.70 13.64
C LEU A 56 0.41 5.94 12.83
N TRP A 57 -0.07 6.08 11.59
CA TRP A 57 0.16 7.28 10.79
C TRP A 57 -0.49 8.53 11.42
N THR A 58 -1.68 8.40 11.99
CA THR A 58 -2.34 9.50 12.73
C THR A 58 -1.50 9.95 13.91
N GLU A 59 -1.02 9.01 14.73
CA GLU A 59 -0.16 9.27 15.88
C GLU A 59 1.16 9.91 15.45
N THR A 60 1.75 9.45 14.34
CA THR A 60 2.99 10.02 13.79
C THR A 60 2.78 11.47 13.35
N ILE A 61 1.69 11.78 12.64
CA ILE A 61 1.35 13.16 12.24
C ILE A 61 1.25 14.06 13.46
N LEU A 62 0.57 13.62 14.52
CA LEU A 62 0.44 14.38 15.77
C LEU A 62 1.80 14.55 16.47
N ALA A 63 2.61 13.49 16.51
CA ALA A 63 3.93 13.50 17.18
C ALA A 63 4.94 14.45 16.53
N VAL A 64 4.77 14.76 15.23
CA VAL A 64 5.60 15.75 14.52
C VAL A 64 4.98 17.15 14.49
N GLY A 65 3.95 17.39 15.31
CA GLY A 65 3.28 18.69 15.41
C GLY A 65 2.28 18.98 14.27
N GLY A 66 1.98 18.01 13.43
CA GLY A 66 1.01 18.13 12.37
C GLY A 66 -0.44 17.93 12.83
N ARG A 67 -1.38 18.12 11.91
CA ARG A 67 -2.80 17.81 12.09
C ARG A 67 -3.28 16.92 10.96
N PRO A 68 -3.86 15.72 11.25
CA PRO A 68 -4.40 14.85 10.22
C PRO A 68 -5.47 15.57 9.39
N ARG A 69 -5.37 15.49 8.07
CA ARG A 69 -6.29 16.11 7.14
C ARG A 69 -7.07 15.06 6.36
N PRO A 70 -8.38 15.25 6.12
CA PRO A 70 -9.11 14.35 5.26
C PRO A 70 -8.56 14.42 3.84
N THR A 71 -8.30 13.27 3.24
CA THR A 71 -8.01 13.16 1.82
C THR A 71 -8.85 12.05 1.20
N ARG A 72 -9.34 12.30 -0.01
CA ARG A 72 -10.05 11.31 -0.84
C ARG A 72 -9.12 10.69 -1.87
N ASP A 73 -7.92 11.23 -2.03
CA ASP A 73 -6.91 10.68 -2.90
C ASP A 73 -6.18 9.58 -2.14
N THR A 74 -6.32 8.36 -2.64
CA THR A 74 -5.69 7.15 -2.11
C THR A 74 -5.24 6.29 -3.27
N TYR A 75 -4.36 5.34 -3.03
CA TYR A 75 -4.00 4.35 -4.05
C TYR A 75 -5.24 3.65 -4.60
N GLN A 76 -6.11 3.17 -3.72
CA GLN A 76 -7.32 2.44 -4.10
C GLN A 76 -8.26 3.29 -4.98
N ALA A 77 -8.36 4.59 -4.69
CA ALA A 77 -9.15 5.52 -5.51
C ALA A 77 -8.53 5.70 -6.91
N ARG A 78 -7.20 5.78 -7.00
CA ARG A 78 -6.49 5.89 -8.29
C ARG A 78 -6.63 4.60 -9.10
N TYR A 79 -6.46 3.43 -8.48
CA TYR A 79 -6.71 2.15 -9.16
C TYR A 79 -8.15 2.01 -9.64
N SER A 80 -9.13 2.38 -8.82
CA SER A 80 -10.54 2.33 -9.20
C SER A 80 -10.84 3.21 -10.42
N ARG A 81 -10.23 4.38 -10.52
CA ARG A 81 -10.36 5.26 -11.72
C ARG A 81 -9.69 4.65 -12.96
N ALA A 82 -8.53 4.02 -12.80
CA ALA A 82 -7.75 3.49 -13.92
C ALA A 82 -8.26 2.14 -14.44
N LEU A 83 -8.78 1.29 -13.56
CA LEU A 83 -9.19 -0.09 -13.88
C LEU A 83 -10.70 -0.25 -14.04
N GLY A 84 -11.48 0.71 -13.53
CA GLY A 84 -12.90 0.48 -13.30
C GLY A 84 -13.16 -0.49 -12.14
N PRO A 85 -14.39 -1.00 -11.98
CA PRO A 85 -14.72 -1.89 -10.87
C PRO A 85 -14.01 -3.23 -11.01
N VAL A 86 -13.12 -3.53 -10.07
CA VAL A 86 -12.54 -4.86 -9.86
C VAL A 86 -13.42 -5.60 -8.84
N THR A 87 -14.17 -6.61 -9.28
CA THR A 87 -15.22 -7.23 -8.46
C THR A 87 -14.91 -8.66 -8.06
N SER A 88 -14.06 -9.34 -8.78
CA SER A 88 -13.64 -10.73 -8.49
C SER A 88 -12.69 -10.74 -7.28
N LEU A 89 -12.95 -11.60 -6.29
CA LEU A 89 -12.07 -11.78 -5.13
C LEU A 89 -10.63 -12.09 -5.56
N PHE A 90 -10.47 -12.96 -6.57
CA PHE A 90 -9.17 -13.28 -7.15
C PHE A 90 -8.44 -12.04 -7.69
N GLU A 91 -9.13 -11.20 -8.48
CA GLU A 91 -8.52 -10.01 -9.05
C GLU A 91 -8.20 -8.95 -7.98
N VAL A 92 -9.07 -8.79 -6.97
CA VAL A 92 -8.78 -7.86 -5.86
C VAL A 92 -7.53 -8.30 -5.12
N LEU A 93 -7.37 -9.60 -4.80
CA LEU A 93 -6.16 -10.08 -4.12
C LEU A 93 -4.91 -10.01 -5.02
N ALA A 94 -5.05 -10.23 -6.32
CA ALA A 94 -3.95 -10.00 -7.25
C ALA A 94 -3.55 -8.51 -7.33
N LEU A 95 -4.53 -7.60 -7.27
CA LEU A 95 -4.26 -6.16 -7.20
C LEU A 95 -3.62 -5.78 -5.86
N THR A 96 -4.11 -6.34 -4.74
CA THR A 96 -3.49 -6.18 -3.41
C THR A 96 -2.01 -6.58 -3.44
N GLN A 97 -1.65 -7.72 -4.04
CA GLN A 97 -0.25 -8.13 -4.17
C GLN A 97 0.63 -7.13 -4.92
N VAL A 98 0.09 -6.47 -5.96
CA VAL A 98 0.81 -5.42 -6.69
C VAL A 98 0.94 -4.17 -5.84
N PHE A 99 -0.14 -3.78 -5.19
CA PHE A 99 -0.22 -2.61 -4.33
C PHE A 99 0.75 -2.71 -3.14
N GLU A 100 0.73 -3.81 -2.37
CA GLU A 100 1.59 -4.02 -1.21
C GLU A 100 3.09 -3.94 -1.57
N ARG A 101 3.47 -4.52 -2.72
CA ARG A 101 4.85 -4.36 -3.22
C ARG A 101 5.23 -2.91 -3.47
N ARG A 102 4.28 -2.10 -3.94
CA ARG A 102 4.48 -0.69 -4.21
C ARG A 102 4.61 0.11 -2.92
N VAL A 103 3.71 -0.12 -1.97
CA VAL A 103 3.73 0.54 -0.66
C VAL A 103 5.01 0.20 0.08
N TYR A 104 5.37 -1.09 0.15
CA TYR A 104 6.64 -1.54 0.73
C TYR A 104 7.86 -0.80 0.16
N GLN A 105 7.95 -0.69 -1.17
CA GLN A 105 9.05 0.03 -1.81
C GLN A 105 9.01 1.53 -1.51
N HIS A 106 7.82 2.12 -1.49
CA HIS A 106 7.63 3.52 -1.13
C HIS A 106 8.13 3.85 0.27
N PHE A 107 7.79 3.02 1.24
CA PHE A 107 8.22 3.24 2.62
C PHE A 107 9.75 3.16 2.74
N ILE A 108 10.38 2.20 2.06
CA ILE A 108 11.85 2.12 1.99
C ILE A 108 12.45 3.37 1.38
N ASP A 109 11.95 3.80 0.21
CA ASP A 109 12.50 4.95 -0.51
C ASP A 109 12.32 6.24 0.29
N HIS A 110 11.15 6.44 0.91
CA HIS A 110 10.90 7.58 1.78
C HIS A 110 11.80 7.55 3.04
N ALA A 111 11.97 6.40 3.68
CA ALA A 111 12.84 6.29 4.85
C ALA A 111 14.32 6.61 4.55
N ARG A 112 14.75 6.46 3.30
CA ARG A 112 16.14 6.76 2.85
C ARG A 112 16.37 8.23 2.52
N LEU A 113 15.33 9.06 2.38
CA LEU A 113 15.50 10.46 2.08
C LEU A 113 16.22 11.16 3.25
N PRO A 114 17.30 11.94 3.01
CA PRO A 114 18.04 12.61 4.08
C PRO A 114 17.17 13.56 4.90
N GLU A 115 16.20 14.21 4.25
CA GLU A 115 15.28 15.17 4.84
C GLU A 115 14.10 14.55 5.61
N THR A 116 13.95 13.22 5.64
CA THR A 116 12.87 12.57 6.38
C THR A 116 13.00 12.80 7.87
N ASN A 117 11.95 13.34 8.49
CA ASN A 117 11.88 13.54 9.93
C ASN A 117 12.18 12.23 10.70
N PRO A 118 13.01 12.22 11.75
CA PRO A 118 13.39 10.99 12.46
C PRO A 118 12.20 10.16 12.99
N LYS A 119 11.14 10.80 13.48
CA LYS A 119 9.93 10.12 13.96
C LYS A 119 9.18 9.46 12.79
N VAL A 120 9.07 10.15 11.65
CA VAL A 120 8.49 9.59 10.41
C VAL A 120 9.32 8.40 9.93
N ARG A 121 10.65 8.52 9.93
CA ARG A 121 11.55 7.43 9.55
C ARG A 121 11.35 6.19 10.41
N ALA A 122 11.21 6.36 11.73
CA ALA A 122 10.96 5.25 12.64
C ALA A 122 9.63 4.54 12.31
N THR A 123 8.57 5.29 12.03
CA THR A 123 7.29 4.72 11.60
C THR A 123 7.42 3.98 10.26
N LEU A 124 8.07 4.58 9.26
CA LEU A 124 8.30 3.94 7.95
C LEU A 124 9.03 2.61 8.08
N LEU A 125 10.09 2.55 8.90
CA LEU A 125 10.85 1.30 9.11
C LEU A 125 10.02 0.23 9.82
N ARG A 126 9.16 0.62 10.76
CA ARG A 126 8.22 -0.31 11.39
C ARG A 126 7.22 -0.85 10.36
N MET A 127 6.62 0.01 9.55
CA MET A 127 5.69 -0.38 8.49
C MET A 127 6.34 -1.36 7.51
N VAL A 128 7.60 -1.12 7.09
CA VAL A 128 8.35 -2.03 6.21
C VAL A 128 8.45 -3.44 6.78
N GLU A 129 8.61 -3.60 8.10
CA GLU A 129 8.65 -4.94 8.71
C GLU A 129 7.28 -5.61 8.72
N GLU A 130 6.21 -4.87 9.04
CA GLU A 130 4.85 -5.39 9.12
C GLU A 130 4.29 -5.76 7.72
N GLU A 131 4.61 -5.00 6.67
CA GLU A 131 4.20 -5.25 5.28
C GLU A 131 4.73 -6.57 4.67
N LYS A 132 5.79 -7.13 5.22
CA LYS A 132 6.31 -8.43 4.76
C LYS A 132 5.29 -9.55 4.92
N ASP A 133 4.54 -9.54 5.99
CA ASP A 133 3.54 -10.56 6.27
C ASP A 133 2.33 -10.43 5.33
N HIS A 134 1.93 -9.19 5.00
CA HIS A 134 0.89 -8.92 3.99
C HIS A 134 1.28 -9.51 2.63
N LEU A 135 2.48 -9.23 2.16
CA LEU A 135 2.99 -9.79 0.90
C LEU A 135 3.04 -11.31 0.92
N ALA A 136 3.44 -11.91 2.03
CA ALA A 136 3.65 -13.34 2.13
C ALA A 136 2.34 -14.13 2.05
N TRP A 137 1.28 -13.73 2.78
CA TRP A 137 0.02 -14.49 2.78
C TRP A 137 -0.73 -14.34 1.45
N VAL A 138 -0.77 -13.12 0.87
CA VAL A 138 -1.42 -12.90 -0.44
C VAL A 138 -0.74 -13.72 -1.51
N LYS A 139 0.61 -13.77 -1.49
CA LYS A 139 1.37 -14.61 -2.42
C LYS A 139 1.01 -16.08 -2.27
N ARG A 140 1.00 -16.64 -1.04
CA ARG A 140 0.63 -18.05 -0.82
C ARG A 140 -0.76 -18.38 -1.36
N TRP A 141 -1.71 -17.47 -1.18
CA TRP A 141 -3.06 -17.64 -1.72
C TRP A 141 -3.07 -17.62 -3.25
N LEU A 142 -2.36 -16.69 -3.88
CA LEU A 142 -2.24 -16.62 -5.35
C LEU A 142 -1.54 -17.85 -5.94
N ASP A 143 -0.51 -18.39 -5.28
CA ASP A 143 0.15 -19.62 -5.71
C ASP A 143 -0.82 -20.81 -5.73
N ARG A 144 -1.73 -20.91 -4.73
CA ARG A 144 -2.80 -21.93 -4.73
C ARG A 144 -3.79 -21.74 -5.91
N GLU A 145 -4.14 -20.49 -6.21
CA GLU A 145 -5.04 -20.16 -7.32
C GLU A 145 -4.39 -20.46 -8.67
N GLU A 146 -3.09 -20.24 -8.82
CA GLU A 146 -2.34 -20.63 -10.03
C GLU A 146 -2.35 -22.16 -10.22
N GLY A 147 -2.17 -22.93 -9.16
CA GLY A 147 -2.30 -24.38 -9.15
C GLY A 147 -3.71 -24.88 -9.53
N ARG A 148 -4.75 -24.05 -9.36
CA ARG A 148 -6.13 -24.29 -9.80
C ARG A 148 -6.41 -23.81 -11.23
N GLY A 149 -5.39 -23.40 -11.98
CA GLY A 149 -5.51 -22.96 -13.38
C GLY A 149 -5.93 -21.47 -13.54
N ARG A 150 -5.92 -20.67 -12.48
CA ARG A 150 -6.17 -19.24 -12.62
C ARG A 150 -4.99 -18.52 -13.29
N PRO A 151 -5.22 -17.52 -14.14
CA PRO A 151 -4.15 -16.83 -14.88
C PRO A 151 -3.41 -15.79 -14.02
N VAL A 152 -2.84 -16.21 -12.89
CA VAL A 152 -2.21 -15.34 -11.89
C VAL A 152 -1.15 -14.44 -12.50
N ARG A 153 -0.17 -15.01 -13.19
CA ARG A 153 0.92 -14.24 -13.81
C ARG A 153 0.41 -13.16 -14.78
N ARG A 154 -0.55 -13.51 -15.65
CA ARG A 154 -1.13 -12.55 -16.61
C ARG A 154 -1.88 -11.43 -15.89
N THR A 155 -2.60 -11.75 -14.82
CA THR A 155 -3.35 -10.78 -14.02
C THR A 155 -2.42 -9.83 -13.28
N LEU A 156 -1.37 -10.34 -12.63
CA LEU A 156 -0.34 -9.53 -11.99
C LEU A 156 0.37 -8.60 -12.98
N GLN A 157 0.72 -9.08 -14.18
CA GLN A 157 1.32 -8.25 -15.23
C GLN A 157 0.40 -7.11 -15.67
N ARG A 158 -0.90 -7.40 -15.85
CA ARG A 158 -1.90 -6.37 -16.19
C ARG A 158 -1.94 -5.26 -15.13
N PHE A 159 -2.06 -5.65 -13.86
CA PHE A 159 -2.13 -4.69 -12.76
C PHE A 159 -0.81 -3.93 -12.54
N SER A 160 0.33 -4.59 -12.69
CA SER A 160 1.64 -3.94 -12.59
C SER A 160 1.86 -2.86 -13.66
N ARG A 161 1.28 -3.00 -14.85
CA ARG A 161 1.34 -1.94 -15.89
C ARG A 161 0.54 -0.70 -15.47
N VAL A 162 -0.65 -0.91 -14.90
CA VAL A 162 -1.49 0.19 -14.40
C VAL A 162 -0.83 0.85 -13.19
N ASP A 163 -0.30 0.04 -12.26
CA ASP A 163 0.45 0.52 -11.10
C ASP A 163 1.63 1.41 -11.50
N ALA A 164 2.39 1.03 -12.53
CA ALA A 164 3.52 1.84 -13.00
C ALA A 164 3.11 3.25 -13.43
N VAL A 165 1.96 3.40 -14.09
CA VAL A 165 1.42 4.71 -14.50
C VAL A 165 1.00 5.52 -13.27
N ILE A 166 0.22 4.90 -12.37
CA ILE A 166 -0.23 5.54 -11.11
C ILE A 166 0.98 5.99 -10.28
N TYR A 167 2.01 5.14 -10.21
CA TYR A 167 3.22 5.47 -9.47
C TYR A 167 3.97 6.67 -10.05
N GLU A 168 4.09 6.77 -11.37
CA GLU A 168 4.73 7.92 -12.01
C GLU A 168 3.99 9.23 -11.74
N GLU A 169 2.66 9.19 -11.66
CA GLU A 169 1.84 10.33 -11.27
C GLU A 169 2.10 10.72 -9.80
N LEU A 170 2.04 9.74 -8.90
CA LEU A 170 2.30 9.93 -7.48
C LEU A 170 3.74 10.43 -7.22
N ALA A 171 4.73 9.85 -7.91
CA ALA A 171 6.13 10.27 -7.77
C ALA A 171 6.34 11.74 -8.16
N ARG A 172 5.61 12.22 -9.15
CA ARG A 172 5.63 13.64 -9.54
C ARG A 172 4.92 14.53 -8.52
N GLU A 173 3.73 14.13 -8.07
CA GLU A 173 2.90 14.92 -7.17
C GLU A 173 3.47 15.04 -5.77
N TYR A 174 3.93 13.92 -5.22
CA TYR A 174 4.47 13.82 -3.86
C TYR A 174 6.00 13.90 -3.82
N ARG A 175 6.67 14.09 -4.97
CA ARG A 175 8.13 14.14 -5.09
C ARG A 175 8.82 12.95 -4.41
N PHE A 176 8.29 11.75 -4.61
CA PHE A 176 8.98 10.54 -4.19
C PHE A 176 10.27 10.38 -5.01
N ALA A 177 11.36 9.92 -4.38
CA ALA A 177 12.57 9.61 -5.11
C ALA A 177 12.26 8.58 -6.21
N ARG A 178 12.66 8.87 -7.45
CA ARG A 178 12.57 7.86 -8.52
C ARG A 178 13.48 6.71 -8.15
N ALA A 179 12.94 5.51 -7.99
CA ALA A 179 13.78 4.32 -7.99
C ALA A 179 14.65 4.34 -9.26
N PRO A 180 15.98 4.10 -9.17
CA PRO A 180 16.81 4.02 -10.35
C PRO A 180 16.20 2.97 -11.28
N ARG A 181 15.95 3.35 -12.54
CA ARG A 181 15.51 2.37 -13.55
C ARG A 181 16.58 1.27 -13.55
N ARG A 182 16.19 0.05 -13.15
CA ARG A 182 17.05 -1.10 -13.41
C ARG A 182 17.27 -1.09 -14.92
N ALA A 183 18.52 -0.89 -15.32
CA ALA A 183 18.91 -1.09 -16.70
C ALA A 183 18.41 -2.48 -17.10
N ALA A 184 17.60 -2.55 -18.16
CA ALA A 184 17.24 -3.80 -18.76
C ALA A 184 18.58 -4.44 -19.17
N SER A 185 19.01 -5.44 -18.39
CA SER A 185 20.09 -6.32 -18.81
C SER A 185 19.56 -7.10 -20.00
N GLY A 186 20.17 -6.78 -21.16
CA GLY A 186 19.93 -7.42 -22.44
C GLY A 186 20.24 -8.92 -22.45
#